data_c3560db96d02c2fd7c1ebcb4d8fa9aea
#
_entry.id   c3560db96d02c2fd7c1ebcb4d8fa9aea
#
_cell.length_a   1.000
_cell.length_b   1.000
_cell.length_c   1.000
_cell.angle_alpha   90.00
_cell.angle_beta   90.00
_cell.angle_gamma   90.00
#
_symmetry.space_group_name_H-M   'P 1'
#
loop_
_entity.id
_entity.type
_entity.pdbx_description
1 polymer ?
#
loop_
_entity_poly.entity_id
_entity_poly.type
_entity_poly.pdbx_seq_one_letter_code
_entity_poly.pdbx_strand_id
1 'polypeptide(L)'
;MLMYKKTDNMPLSQTPAAIAMREYRERMKKEKGEKAFTEEESVKRAQRRAKAEEKKLDKEIKEYEKILNPTDVVENTDPDSDDEDEEPPMKKGARSTKGQNLARVKTLSKKYREIDEIDTDDLEWLYEVPKIVAFINKTWDNDKTRKAYFASSAAVLRDYDSSAQARKAQETYNKPMKKLLEKITDEYKQNIKNDKEDATWVEWPEIIEARKQITDPTDRVIYTLYTDIPPRHALDYSELKVLRGDASQLDSMDKNFNYVLLSSGGAVKKIVLFNYKGSDKKGRYDIKMTTQLKKTMESYIKEKDIGDGEMLFDKKKIRGWTKTLQDIFKRYTGKPMAVNALRKSYATHFIGPSKVSQADVDEIAEQMGTSPDLLRTVYYKVG
;
A
#
# COMPACT_ATOMS: atom_id res chain seq x y z
N MET A 1 -20.77 -41.25 -17.48
CA MET A 1 -20.02 -41.34 -18.74
C MET A 1 -20.85 -40.69 -19.85
N LEU A 2 -20.79 -39.39 -20.01
CA LEU A 2 -21.55 -38.61 -20.98
C LEU A 2 -20.59 -38.28 -22.14
N MET A 3 -20.80 -38.96 -23.26
CA MET A 3 -20.07 -38.68 -24.50
C MET A 3 -20.54 -37.35 -25.07
N TYR A 4 -19.63 -36.38 -25.14
CA TYR A 4 -19.80 -35.16 -25.94
C TYR A 4 -19.72 -35.54 -27.43
N LYS A 5 -20.87 -35.51 -28.12
CA LYS A 5 -20.91 -35.56 -29.57
C LYS A 5 -20.28 -34.29 -30.14
N LYS A 6 -19.19 -34.43 -30.91
CA LYS A 6 -18.61 -33.40 -31.79
C LYS A 6 -19.70 -32.91 -32.74
N THR A 7 -20.09 -31.66 -32.63
CA THR A 7 -20.90 -30.96 -33.66
C THR A 7 -19.95 -30.45 -34.75
N ASP A 8 -19.61 -31.33 -35.68
CA ASP A 8 -19.02 -30.94 -36.93
C ASP A 8 -20.16 -30.51 -37.86
N ASN A 9 -20.46 -29.20 -37.93
CA ASN A 9 -21.14 -28.55 -39.07
C ASN A 9 -21.57 -27.10 -38.71
N MET A 10 -20.62 -26.27 -38.30
CA MET A 10 -20.85 -24.82 -38.43
C MET A 10 -20.36 -24.40 -39.83
N PRO A 11 -21.17 -23.66 -40.64
CA PRO A 11 -20.73 -23.18 -41.94
C PRO A 11 -19.52 -22.26 -41.74
N LEU A 12 -18.46 -22.54 -42.52
CA LEU A 12 -17.21 -21.75 -42.49
C LEU A 12 -17.52 -20.30 -42.86
N SER A 13 -17.07 -19.36 -42.06
CA SER A 13 -17.23 -17.92 -42.32
C SER A 13 -16.76 -17.57 -43.73
N GLN A 14 -17.60 -16.87 -44.47
CA GLN A 14 -17.37 -16.45 -45.89
C GLN A 14 -16.84 -15.00 -45.96
N THR A 15 -16.41 -14.39 -44.86
CA THR A 15 -15.81 -13.06 -44.93
C THR A 15 -14.51 -13.07 -45.72
N PRO A 16 -14.16 -11.99 -46.45
CA PRO A 16 -12.93 -11.92 -47.25
C PRO A 16 -11.67 -12.22 -46.41
N ALA A 17 -11.64 -11.78 -45.16
CA ALA A 17 -10.55 -12.08 -44.24
C ALA A 17 -10.45 -13.57 -43.87
N ALA A 18 -11.58 -14.27 -43.73
CA ALA A 18 -11.60 -15.70 -43.42
C ALA A 18 -11.20 -16.54 -44.62
N ILE A 19 -11.51 -16.10 -45.83
CA ILE A 19 -11.09 -16.73 -47.08
C ILE A 19 -9.57 -16.57 -47.25
N ALA A 20 -9.04 -15.34 -47.14
CA ALA A 20 -7.62 -15.05 -47.25
C ALA A 20 -6.77 -15.84 -46.24
N MET A 21 -7.28 -16.00 -45.00
CA MET A 21 -6.60 -16.79 -43.96
C MET A 21 -6.59 -18.30 -44.28
N ARG A 22 -7.62 -18.83 -44.91
CA ARG A 22 -7.62 -20.23 -45.38
C ARG A 22 -6.61 -20.46 -46.50
N GLU A 23 -6.60 -19.59 -47.50
CA GLU A 23 -5.64 -19.66 -48.60
C GLU A 23 -4.19 -19.54 -48.13
N TYR A 24 -3.93 -18.62 -47.20
CA TYR A 24 -2.63 -18.49 -46.54
C TYR A 24 -2.22 -19.79 -45.85
N ARG A 25 -3.11 -20.40 -45.05
CA ARG A 25 -2.83 -21.65 -44.34
C ARG A 25 -2.54 -22.81 -45.27
N GLU A 26 -3.30 -22.93 -46.31
CA GLU A 26 -3.07 -24.00 -47.34
C GLU A 26 -1.73 -23.80 -48.05
N ARG A 27 -1.37 -22.58 -48.37
CA ARG A 27 -0.07 -22.27 -48.96
C ARG A 27 1.07 -22.63 -47.99
N MET A 28 0.98 -22.24 -46.74
CA MET A 28 1.99 -22.51 -45.70
C MET A 28 2.13 -24.01 -45.40
N LYS A 29 1.04 -24.77 -45.42
CA LYS A 29 1.08 -26.23 -45.30
C LYS A 29 1.83 -26.88 -46.45
N LYS A 30 1.65 -26.39 -47.67
CA LYS A 30 2.39 -26.87 -48.87
C LYS A 30 3.87 -26.53 -48.80
N GLU A 31 4.22 -25.35 -48.33
CA GLU A 31 5.62 -24.88 -48.24
C GLU A 31 6.42 -25.56 -47.11
N LYS A 32 5.84 -25.72 -45.93
CA LYS A 32 6.54 -26.21 -44.73
C LYS A 32 6.29 -27.68 -44.40
N GLY A 33 5.34 -28.31 -45.07
CA GLY A 33 4.81 -29.60 -44.67
C GLY A 33 3.74 -29.51 -43.56
N GLU A 34 2.71 -30.34 -43.66
CA GLU A 34 1.52 -30.23 -42.82
C GLU A 34 1.82 -30.42 -41.32
N LYS A 35 2.72 -31.33 -40.94
CA LYS A 35 3.11 -31.57 -39.54
C LYS A 35 3.85 -30.37 -38.95
N ALA A 36 4.86 -29.84 -39.64
CA ALA A 36 5.65 -28.71 -39.17
C ALA A 36 4.80 -27.44 -39.06
N PHE A 37 3.88 -27.18 -39.97
CA PHE A 37 2.94 -26.08 -39.92
C PHE A 37 1.97 -26.22 -38.71
N THR A 38 1.47 -27.43 -38.47
CA THR A 38 0.54 -27.69 -37.35
C THR A 38 1.22 -27.53 -36.00
N GLU A 39 2.47 -27.98 -35.87
CA GLU A 39 3.27 -27.75 -34.63
C GLU A 39 3.58 -26.27 -34.41
N GLU A 40 4.00 -25.53 -35.43
CA GLU A 40 4.25 -24.09 -35.34
C GLU A 40 2.99 -23.31 -34.97
N GLU A 41 1.84 -23.63 -35.54
CA GLU A 41 0.54 -23.04 -35.19
C GLU A 41 0.12 -23.39 -33.78
N SER A 42 0.36 -24.60 -33.31
CA SER A 42 0.03 -25.03 -31.96
C SER A 42 0.87 -24.26 -30.92
N VAL A 43 2.17 -24.09 -31.18
CA VAL A 43 3.07 -23.28 -30.34
C VAL A 43 2.64 -21.81 -30.30
N LYS A 44 2.32 -21.23 -31.49
CA LYS A 44 1.80 -19.85 -31.54
C LYS A 44 0.48 -19.66 -30.79
N ARG A 45 -0.43 -20.65 -30.84
CA ARG A 45 -1.68 -20.62 -30.08
C ARG A 45 -1.45 -20.74 -28.57
N ALA A 46 -0.54 -21.62 -28.17
CA ALA A 46 -0.16 -21.76 -26.78
C ALA A 46 0.46 -20.46 -26.25
N GLN A 47 1.38 -19.83 -27.01
CA GLN A 47 1.96 -18.52 -26.65
C GLN A 47 0.91 -17.39 -26.55
N ARG A 48 -0.07 -17.35 -27.49
CA ARG A 48 -1.15 -16.36 -27.44
C ARG A 48 -2.07 -16.57 -26.23
N ARG A 49 -2.37 -17.83 -25.88
CA ARG A 49 -3.15 -18.16 -24.68
C ARG A 49 -2.40 -17.78 -23.42
N ALA A 50 -1.13 -18.15 -23.31
CA ALA A 50 -0.29 -17.78 -22.18
C ALA A 50 -0.21 -16.25 -22.00
N LYS A 51 -0.02 -15.50 -23.10
CA LYS A 51 0.01 -14.03 -23.07
C LYS A 51 -1.34 -13.39 -22.74
N ALA A 52 -2.45 -14.03 -23.11
CA ALA A 52 -3.79 -13.57 -22.75
C ALA A 52 -4.10 -13.85 -21.27
N GLU A 53 -3.70 -15.01 -20.75
CA GLU A 53 -3.80 -15.36 -19.32
C GLU A 53 -2.90 -14.45 -18.46
N GLU A 54 -1.68 -14.16 -18.92
CA GLU A 54 -0.76 -13.22 -18.28
C GLU A 54 -1.39 -11.82 -18.18
N LYS A 55 -1.95 -11.30 -19.29
CA LYS A 55 -2.64 -10.00 -19.28
C LYS A 55 -3.88 -9.97 -18.37
N LYS A 56 -4.61 -11.07 -18.31
CA LYS A 56 -5.76 -11.19 -17.43
C LYS A 56 -5.32 -11.22 -15.97
N LEU A 57 -4.27 -11.99 -15.68
CA LEU A 57 -3.66 -12.08 -14.35
C LEU A 57 -3.08 -10.73 -13.91
N ASP A 58 -2.34 -10.03 -14.79
CA ASP A 58 -1.82 -8.69 -14.52
C ASP A 58 -2.93 -7.67 -14.25
N LYS A 59 -4.06 -7.77 -14.96
CA LYS A 59 -5.21 -6.91 -14.72
C LYS A 59 -5.86 -7.23 -13.37
N GLU A 60 -6.07 -8.50 -13.07
CA GLU A 60 -6.59 -8.95 -11.78
C GLU A 60 -5.64 -8.56 -10.64
N ILE A 61 -4.33 -8.77 -10.79
CA ILE A 61 -3.32 -8.35 -9.80
C ILE A 61 -3.36 -6.84 -9.58
N LYS A 62 -3.40 -6.02 -10.65
CA LYS A 62 -3.51 -4.56 -10.52
C LYS A 62 -4.82 -4.10 -9.89
N GLU A 63 -5.90 -4.80 -10.13
CA GLU A 63 -7.21 -4.52 -9.53
C GLU A 63 -7.21 -4.90 -8.04
N TYR A 64 -6.62 -6.04 -7.69
CA TYR A 64 -6.41 -6.48 -6.31
C TYR A 64 -5.32 -5.67 -5.59
N GLU A 65 -4.26 -5.27 -6.28
CA GLU A 65 -3.27 -4.34 -5.73
C GLU A 65 -3.87 -2.96 -5.42
N LYS A 66 -4.87 -2.51 -6.18
CA LYS A 66 -5.66 -1.32 -5.83
C LYS A 66 -6.52 -1.51 -4.58
N ILE A 67 -7.03 -2.72 -4.36
CA ILE A 67 -7.90 -3.05 -3.23
C ILE A 67 -7.07 -3.31 -1.96
N LEU A 68 -5.91 -3.97 -2.08
CA LEU A 68 -5.09 -4.43 -0.94
C LEU A 68 -3.83 -3.61 -0.69
N ASN A 69 -3.37 -2.90 -1.71
CA ASN A 69 -2.43 -1.81 -1.58
C ASN A 69 -3.17 -0.52 -1.96
N PRO A 70 -3.97 -0.03 -1.08
CA PRO A 70 -3.97 1.37 -0.95
C PRO A 70 -2.53 1.67 -0.64
N THR A 71 -1.72 2.15 -1.56
CA THR A 71 -0.35 2.56 -1.31
C THR A 71 0.05 2.73 0.18
N ASP A 72 -0.57 2.00 1.10
CA ASP A 72 -0.21 1.76 2.47
C ASP A 72 0.84 0.67 2.41
N VAL A 73 2.05 1.07 2.11
CA VAL A 73 3.16 0.37 2.69
C VAL A 73 2.90 0.44 4.17
N VAL A 74 2.28 -0.61 4.67
CA VAL A 74 2.42 -0.92 6.08
C VAL A 74 3.93 -0.94 6.27
N GLU A 75 4.48 0.06 6.95
CA GLU A 75 5.66 -0.17 7.74
C GLU A 75 5.26 -1.37 8.58
N ASN A 76 5.63 -2.58 8.11
CA ASN A 76 5.65 -3.75 8.93
C ASN A 76 6.79 -3.54 9.93
N THR A 77 6.58 -2.66 10.86
CA THR A 77 7.15 -2.81 12.18
C THR A 77 6.35 -3.96 12.75
N ASP A 78 6.89 -5.16 12.57
CA ASP A 78 6.51 -6.32 13.37
C ASP A 78 6.64 -5.87 14.82
N PRO A 79 5.54 -5.74 15.60
CA PRO A 79 5.65 -5.28 16.98
C PRO A 79 6.40 -6.28 17.87
N ASP A 80 6.75 -7.46 17.35
CA ASP A 80 7.50 -8.51 18.03
C ASP A 80 8.97 -8.62 17.57
N SER A 81 9.47 -7.72 16.70
CA SER A 81 10.91 -7.65 16.47
C SER A 81 11.55 -6.73 17.51
N ASP A 82 11.95 -7.31 18.63
CA ASP A 82 12.87 -6.73 19.62
C ASP A 82 14.32 -6.61 19.08
N ASP A 83 14.50 -6.61 17.77
CA ASP A 83 15.79 -6.33 17.17
C ASP A 83 16.05 -4.82 17.17
N GLU A 84 16.70 -4.36 18.22
CA GLU A 84 17.35 -3.04 18.34
C GLU A 84 18.54 -2.92 17.36
N ASP A 85 18.30 -3.09 16.07
CA ASP A 85 19.26 -2.65 15.07
C ASP A 85 18.95 -1.21 14.69
N GLU A 86 19.84 -0.30 15.08
CA GLU A 86 19.85 1.10 14.68
C GLU A 86 19.74 1.19 13.15
N GLU A 87 18.55 1.52 12.64
CA GLU A 87 18.39 1.85 11.23
C GLU A 87 19.28 3.05 10.89
N PRO A 88 20.16 2.96 9.90
CA PRO A 88 20.94 4.10 9.45
C PRO A 88 19.98 5.19 8.98
N PRO A 89 20.32 6.48 9.15
CA PRO A 89 19.43 7.60 8.85
C PRO A 89 18.90 7.50 7.43
N MET A 90 17.57 7.34 7.29
CA MET A 90 16.90 7.19 6.00
C MET A 90 17.23 8.37 5.09
N LYS A 91 17.87 8.12 3.97
CA LYS A 91 18.00 9.08 2.88
C LYS A 91 16.61 9.47 2.41
N LYS A 92 16.34 10.77 2.37
CA LYS A 92 15.09 11.40 1.93
C LYS A 92 14.63 10.84 0.58
N GLY A 93 13.48 10.23 0.54
CA GLY A 93 12.79 9.68 -0.62
C GLY A 93 12.05 8.41 -0.22
N ALA A 94 10.74 8.37 -0.48
CA ALA A 94 9.99 7.11 -0.35
C ALA A 94 10.74 6.04 -1.15
N ARG A 95 11.11 4.93 -0.52
CA ARG A 95 11.75 3.82 -1.23
C ARG A 95 10.81 3.43 -2.37
N SER A 96 11.29 3.45 -3.60
CA SER A 96 10.51 3.00 -4.74
C SER A 96 10.02 1.57 -4.49
N THR A 97 8.89 1.18 -5.04
CA THR A 97 8.36 -0.20 -4.95
C THR A 97 9.45 -1.24 -5.29
N LYS A 98 10.29 -0.92 -6.28
CA LYS A 98 11.46 -1.73 -6.66
C LYS A 98 12.47 -1.87 -5.51
N GLY A 99 12.80 -0.78 -4.83
CA GLY A 99 13.72 -0.78 -3.69
C GLY A 99 13.17 -1.56 -2.48
N GLN A 100 11.87 -1.52 -2.25
CA GLN A 100 11.22 -2.29 -1.18
C GLN A 100 11.21 -3.79 -1.48
N ASN A 101 10.93 -4.17 -2.73
CA ASN A 101 10.98 -5.57 -3.15
C ASN A 101 12.40 -6.12 -2.98
N LEU A 102 13.41 -5.37 -3.38
CA LEU A 102 14.81 -5.75 -3.23
C LEU A 102 15.20 -5.89 -1.75
N ALA A 103 14.76 -4.97 -0.89
CA ALA A 103 15.02 -5.05 0.55
C ALA A 103 14.40 -6.29 1.20
N ARG A 104 13.16 -6.67 0.80
CA ARG A 104 12.54 -7.92 1.29
C ARG A 104 13.28 -9.15 0.80
N VAL A 105 13.68 -9.19 -0.47
CA VAL A 105 14.47 -10.31 -1.01
C VAL A 105 15.85 -10.38 -0.36
N LYS A 106 16.45 -9.24 0.01
CA LYS A 106 17.66 -9.19 0.84
C LYS A 106 17.43 -9.86 2.22
N THR A 107 16.34 -9.50 2.89
CA THR A 107 15.97 -10.15 4.17
C THR A 107 15.73 -11.65 4.00
N LEU A 108 15.10 -12.07 2.90
CA LEU A 108 14.91 -13.49 2.57
C LEU A 108 16.25 -14.20 2.34
N SER A 109 17.18 -13.61 1.58
CA SER A 109 18.52 -14.13 1.34
C SER A 109 19.28 -14.31 2.65
N LYS A 110 19.27 -13.30 3.53
CA LYS A 110 19.90 -13.36 4.84
C LYS A 110 19.37 -14.53 5.67
N LYS A 111 18.07 -14.74 5.69
CA LYS A 111 17.46 -15.82 6.49
C LYS A 111 17.55 -17.20 5.86
N TYR A 112 17.54 -17.30 4.53
CA TYR A 112 17.54 -18.57 3.80
C TYR A 112 18.93 -19.05 3.45
N ARG A 113 19.82 -18.13 3.05
CA ARG A 113 21.19 -18.42 2.57
C ARG A 113 22.26 -18.01 3.57
N GLU A 114 21.90 -17.30 4.65
CA GLU A 114 22.85 -16.67 5.61
C GLU A 114 23.76 -15.61 4.94
N ILE A 115 23.29 -14.98 3.85
CA ILE A 115 24.04 -13.99 3.07
C ILE A 115 23.35 -12.63 3.22
N ASP A 116 24.08 -11.64 3.76
CA ASP A 116 23.57 -10.29 4.04
C ASP A 116 23.46 -9.40 2.81
N GLU A 117 24.17 -9.72 1.72
CA GLU A 117 24.15 -8.94 0.49
C GLU A 117 23.38 -9.68 -0.61
N ILE A 118 22.67 -8.92 -1.45
CA ILE A 118 22.09 -9.42 -2.68
C ILE A 118 22.91 -8.86 -3.83
N ASP A 119 23.51 -9.76 -4.58
CA ASP A 119 23.95 -9.50 -5.92
C ASP A 119 22.74 -9.68 -6.86
N THR A 120 22.35 -8.62 -7.56
CA THR A 120 21.25 -8.69 -8.54
C THR A 120 21.61 -9.51 -9.78
N ASP A 121 22.90 -9.82 -9.95
CA ASP A 121 23.41 -10.71 -11.00
C ASP A 121 23.42 -12.19 -10.55
N ASP A 122 23.26 -12.45 -9.24
CA ASP A 122 23.13 -13.81 -8.66
C ASP A 122 21.73 -14.03 -8.07
N LEU A 123 20.73 -14.17 -8.93
CA LEU A 123 19.35 -14.46 -8.53
C LEU A 123 18.93 -15.91 -8.77
N GLU A 124 19.86 -16.78 -9.20
CA GLU A 124 19.54 -18.19 -9.55
C GLU A 124 18.96 -18.97 -8.38
N TRP A 125 19.33 -18.64 -7.15
CA TRP A 125 18.77 -19.26 -5.96
C TRP A 125 17.25 -19.05 -5.83
N LEU A 126 16.70 -17.96 -6.39
CA LEU A 126 15.25 -17.75 -6.45
C LEU A 126 14.52 -18.71 -7.40
N TYR A 127 15.24 -19.45 -8.24
CA TYR A 127 14.61 -20.46 -9.09
C TYR A 127 14.24 -21.74 -8.33
N GLU A 128 14.81 -21.96 -7.14
CA GLU A 128 14.43 -23.07 -6.26
C GLU A 128 13.05 -22.83 -5.58
N VAL A 129 12.07 -22.38 -6.36
CA VAL A 129 10.77 -21.91 -5.85
C VAL A 129 10.11 -22.85 -4.83
N PRO A 130 10.05 -24.19 -5.01
CA PRO A 130 9.44 -25.07 -4.01
C PRO A 130 10.12 -25.01 -2.64
N LYS A 131 11.45 -24.93 -2.60
CA LYS A 131 12.21 -24.85 -1.35
C LYS A 131 11.99 -23.49 -0.67
N ILE A 132 12.02 -22.41 -1.44
CA ILE A 132 11.84 -21.06 -0.91
C ILE A 132 10.41 -20.86 -0.43
N VAL A 133 9.41 -21.35 -1.14
CA VAL A 133 8.00 -21.29 -0.70
C VAL A 133 7.82 -22.06 0.61
N ALA A 134 8.42 -23.26 0.72
CA ALA A 134 8.40 -24.03 1.97
C ALA A 134 9.08 -23.26 3.12
N PHE A 135 10.23 -22.64 2.85
CA PHE A 135 10.95 -21.84 3.83
C PHE A 135 10.16 -20.62 4.28
N ILE A 136 9.58 -19.84 3.34
CA ILE A 136 8.72 -18.68 3.66
C ILE A 136 7.54 -19.11 4.53
N ASN A 137 6.87 -20.20 4.18
CA ASN A 137 5.74 -20.71 4.94
C ASN A 137 6.12 -21.19 6.35
N LYS A 138 7.34 -21.68 6.53
CA LYS A 138 7.86 -22.11 7.84
C LYS A 138 8.32 -20.92 8.70
N THR A 139 8.85 -19.87 8.08
CA THR A 139 9.53 -18.76 8.78
C THR A 139 8.54 -17.68 9.22
N TRP A 140 7.46 -17.46 8.47
CA TRP A 140 6.48 -16.41 8.76
C TRP A 140 5.08 -16.99 8.86
N ASP A 141 4.40 -16.76 9.99
CA ASP A 141 3.02 -17.21 10.22
C ASP A 141 1.98 -16.30 9.59
N ASN A 142 2.32 -15.01 9.38
CA ASN A 142 1.40 -14.01 8.88
C ASN A 142 1.22 -14.11 7.36
N ASP A 143 -0.02 -14.31 6.90
CA ASP A 143 -0.38 -14.46 5.49
C ASP A 143 -0.01 -13.23 4.64
N LYS A 144 -0.15 -12.02 5.19
CA LYS A 144 0.22 -10.78 4.51
C LYS A 144 1.72 -10.68 4.29
N THR A 145 2.51 -11.09 5.30
CA THR A 145 3.97 -11.16 5.21
C THR A 145 4.41 -12.21 4.20
N ARG A 146 3.86 -13.42 4.24
CA ARG A 146 4.16 -14.48 3.26
C ARG A 146 3.85 -14.03 1.83
N LYS A 147 2.65 -13.46 1.62
CA LYS A 147 2.24 -12.88 0.34
C LYS A 147 3.25 -11.82 -0.15
N ALA A 148 3.71 -10.93 0.74
CA ALA A 148 4.66 -9.89 0.40
C ALA A 148 6.02 -10.45 -0.04
N TYR A 149 6.52 -11.53 0.59
CA TYR A 149 7.75 -12.20 0.16
C TYR A 149 7.59 -12.87 -1.20
N PHE A 150 6.49 -13.58 -1.47
CA PHE A 150 6.23 -14.18 -2.78
C PHE A 150 6.15 -13.11 -3.88
N ALA A 151 5.41 -12.02 -3.63
CA ALA A 151 5.29 -10.91 -4.56
C ALA A 151 6.64 -10.23 -4.84
N SER A 152 7.45 -10.01 -3.79
CA SER A 152 8.77 -9.38 -3.93
C SER A 152 9.75 -10.27 -4.67
N SER A 153 9.76 -11.59 -4.44
CA SER A 153 10.59 -12.55 -5.17
C SER A 153 10.24 -12.57 -6.67
N ALA A 154 8.94 -12.62 -7.00
CA ALA A 154 8.50 -12.54 -8.39
C ALA A 154 8.85 -11.20 -9.05
N ALA A 155 8.69 -10.08 -8.32
CA ALA A 155 8.99 -8.74 -8.84
C ALA A 155 10.49 -8.53 -9.08
N VAL A 156 11.36 -9.00 -8.17
CA VAL A 156 12.82 -8.91 -8.34
C VAL A 156 13.27 -9.72 -9.54
N LEU A 157 12.79 -10.94 -9.70
CA LEU A 157 13.08 -11.74 -10.91
C LEU A 157 12.62 -11.02 -12.18
N ARG A 158 11.43 -10.44 -12.20
CA ARG A 158 10.94 -9.67 -13.35
C ARG A 158 11.82 -8.46 -13.68
N ASP A 159 12.28 -7.75 -12.65
CA ASP A 159 12.95 -6.46 -12.82
C ASP A 159 14.45 -6.59 -13.13
N TYR A 160 15.05 -7.75 -12.84
CA TYR A 160 16.50 -7.95 -12.96
C TYR A 160 16.90 -9.17 -13.81
N ASP A 161 15.96 -10.04 -14.18
CA ASP A 161 16.25 -11.23 -14.96
C ASP A 161 15.18 -11.51 -16.02
N SER A 162 15.58 -11.45 -17.29
CA SER A 162 14.69 -11.68 -18.44
C SER A 162 14.69 -13.12 -18.96
N SER A 163 15.39 -14.06 -18.30
CA SER A 163 15.52 -15.45 -18.73
C SER A 163 14.17 -16.18 -18.72
N ALA A 164 14.09 -17.26 -19.51
CA ALA A 164 12.93 -18.14 -19.52
C ALA A 164 12.73 -18.83 -18.15
N GLN A 165 13.83 -19.09 -17.43
CA GLN A 165 13.82 -19.72 -16.12
C GLN A 165 13.26 -18.77 -15.07
N ALA A 166 13.66 -17.47 -15.10
CA ALA A 166 13.10 -16.45 -14.24
C ALA A 166 11.59 -16.30 -14.44
N ARG A 167 11.13 -16.27 -15.68
CA ARG A 167 9.68 -16.20 -15.99
C ARG A 167 8.91 -17.39 -15.42
N LYS A 168 9.43 -18.60 -15.56
CA LYS A 168 8.83 -19.81 -14.98
C LYS A 168 8.78 -19.74 -13.44
N ALA A 169 9.85 -19.24 -12.81
CA ALA A 169 9.90 -19.05 -11.37
C ALA A 169 8.86 -18.00 -10.91
N GLN A 170 8.73 -16.86 -11.60
CA GLN A 170 7.69 -15.84 -11.34
C GLN A 170 6.29 -16.44 -11.38
N GLU A 171 5.94 -17.18 -12.43
CA GLU A 171 4.64 -17.86 -12.53
C GLU A 171 4.39 -18.80 -11.34
N THR A 172 5.44 -19.46 -10.89
CA THR A 172 5.35 -20.40 -9.76
C THR A 172 5.15 -19.67 -8.43
N TYR A 173 5.82 -18.52 -8.18
CA TYR A 173 5.57 -17.67 -7.01
C TYR A 173 4.17 -17.05 -7.02
N ASN A 174 3.63 -16.71 -8.20
CA ASN A 174 2.30 -16.12 -8.32
C ASN A 174 1.19 -17.06 -7.84
N LYS A 175 1.37 -18.37 -7.90
CA LYS A 175 0.35 -19.34 -7.42
C LYS A 175 0.06 -19.24 -5.92
N PRO A 176 1.04 -19.42 -5.01
CA PRO A 176 0.81 -19.25 -3.57
C PRO A 176 0.46 -17.82 -3.22
N MET A 177 1.00 -16.81 -3.89
CA MET A 177 0.64 -15.41 -3.71
C MET A 177 -0.86 -15.18 -3.98
N LYS A 178 -1.38 -15.67 -5.10
CA LYS A 178 -2.80 -15.53 -5.47
C LYS A 178 -3.71 -16.19 -4.44
N LYS A 179 -3.37 -17.40 -3.99
CA LYS A 179 -4.15 -18.11 -2.96
C LYS A 179 -4.21 -17.35 -1.64
N LEU A 180 -3.08 -16.77 -1.21
CA LEU A 180 -3.07 -15.94 0.01
C LEU A 180 -3.84 -14.64 -0.19
N LEU A 181 -3.76 -14.05 -1.38
CA LEU A 181 -4.49 -12.85 -1.72
C LEU A 181 -5.99 -13.05 -1.64
N GLU A 182 -6.53 -14.15 -2.21
CA GLU A 182 -7.94 -14.53 -2.13
C GLU A 182 -8.38 -14.66 -0.66
N LYS A 183 -7.62 -15.40 0.15
CA LYS A 183 -7.89 -15.56 1.59
C LYS A 183 -7.93 -14.21 2.33
N ILE A 184 -6.91 -13.38 2.15
CA ILE A 184 -6.82 -12.05 2.79
C ILE A 184 -7.99 -11.16 2.35
N THR A 185 -8.37 -11.22 1.06
CA THR A 185 -9.49 -10.44 0.53
C THR A 185 -10.82 -10.86 1.17
N ASP A 186 -11.02 -12.16 1.33
CA ASP A 186 -12.26 -12.69 1.95
C ASP A 186 -12.29 -12.35 3.46
N GLU A 187 -11.17 -12.38 4.15
CA GLU A 187 -11.07 -11.89 5.54
C GLU A 187 -11.44 -10.39 5.63
N TYR A 188 -10.93 -9.56 4.71
CA TYR A 188 -11.28 -8.14 4.70
C TYR A 188 -12.77 -7.87 4.42
N LYS A 189 -13.40 -8.63 3.53
CA LYS A 189 -14.83 -8.50 3.22
C LYS A 189 -15.74 -8.79 4.42
N GLN A 190 -15.26 -9.59 5.38
CA GLN A 190 -16.00 -9.87 6.61
C GLN A 190 -16.05 -8.65 7.55
N ASN A 191 -15.15 -7.69 7.39
CA ASN A 191 -15.05 -6.49 8.24
C ASN A 191 -14.91 -6.79 9.74
N ILE A 192 -14.49 -8.00 10.12
CA ILE A 192 -14.30 -8.42 11.52
C ILE A 192 -12.93 -7.95 12.01
N LYS A 193 -12.88 -7.51 13.26
CA LYS A 193 -11.61 -7.22 13.94
C LYS A 193 -10.84 -8.52 14.17
N ASN A 194 -9.54 -8.53 13.88
CA ASN A 194 -8.69 -9.63 14.31
C ASN A 194 -8.21 -9.43 15.75
N ASP A 195 -7.62 -10.45 16.37
CA ASP A 195 -7.20 -10.43 17.78
C ASP A 195 -6.27 -9.24 18.12
N LYS A 196 -5.35 -8.88 17.22
CA LYS A 196 -4.45 -7.72 17.41
C LYS A 196 -5.23 -6.40 17.33
N GLU A 197 -6.16 -6.29 16.40
CA GLU A 197 -7.04 -5.12 16.27
C GLU A 197 -7.91 -4.98 17.52
N ASP A 198 -8.49 -6.06 17.99
CA ASP A 198 -9.34 -6.06 19.17
C ASP A 198 -8.54 -5.70 20.44
N ALA A 199 -7.36 -6.23 20.63
CA ALA A 199 -6.47 -5.91 21.73
C ALA A 199 -6.09 -4.43 21.80
N THR A 200 -5.98 -3.75 20.65
CA THR A 200 -5.60 -2.33 20.55
C THR A 200 -6.79 -1.41 20.25
N TRP A 201 -8.01 -1.96 20.16
CA TRP A 201 -9.19 -1.19 19.79
C TRP A 201 -9.65 -0.26 20.92
N VAL A 202 -9.92 0.97 20.55
CA VAL A 202 -10.60 1.98 21.41
C VAL A 202 -11.71 2.60 20.57
N GLU A 203 -12.89 2.73 21.13
CA GLU A 203 -14.02 3.36 20.45
C GLU A 203 -13.78 4.85 20.24
N TRP A 204 -14.22 5.38 19.11
CA TRP A 204 -13.94 6.76 18.73
C TRP A 204 -14.40 7.80 19.78
N PRO A 205 -15.58 7.68 20.40
CA PRO A 205 -15.99 8.59 21.48
C PRO A 205 -15.04 8.59 22.68
N GLU A 206 -14.46 7.44 23.04
CA GLU A 206 -13.49 7.34 24.14
C GLU A 206 -12.19 8.05 23.77
N ILE A 207 -11.75 7.92 22.51
CA ILE A 207 -10.59 8.64 21.97
C ILE A 207 -10.83 10.15 22.10
N ILE A 208 -12.00 10.63 21.70
CA ILE A 208 -12.33 12.06 21.79
C ILE A 208 -12.38 12.54 23.25
N GLU A 209 -12.92 11.75 24.15
CA GLU A 209 -12.98 12.10 25.58
C GLU A 209 -11.59 12.16 26.23
N ALA A 210 -10.71 11.21 25.90
CA ALA A 210 -9.34 11.18 26.38
C ALA A 210 -8.53 12.45 26.05
N ARG A 211 -8.86 13.14 24.97
CA ARG A 211 -8.23 14.42 24.56
C ARG A 211 -8.31 15.49 25.65
N LYS A 212 -9.36 15.49 26.47
CA LYS A 212 -9.55 16.47 27.56
C LYS A 212 -8.50 16.38 28.66
N GLN A 213 -7.84 15.24 28.79
CA GLN A 213 -6.86 14.99 29.85
C GLN A 213 -5.43 15.38 29.45
N ILE A 214 -5.22 15.75 28.19
CA ILE A 214 -3.88 15.99 27.66
C ILE A 214 -3.38 17.37 28.10
N THR A 215 -2.31 17.36 28.88
CA THR A 215 -1.67 18.59 29.39
C THR A 215 -0.39 18.93 28.61
N ASP A 216 0.38 17.93 28.16
CA ASP A 216 1.60 18.16 27.37
C ASP A 216 1.26 18.79 26.02
N PRO A 217 1.88 19.90 25.63
CA PRO A 217 1.58 20.61 24.39
C PRO A 217 1.91 19.79 23.11
N THR A 218 2.98 18.99 23.15
CA THR A 218 3.38 18.16 22.00
C THR A 218 2.39 17.03 21.80
N ASP A 219 2.06 16.32 22.90
CA ASP A 219 1.04 15.27 22.86
C ASP A 219 -0.30 15.84 22.39
N ARG A 220 -0.68 17.01 22.89
CA ARG A 220 -1.96 17.67 22.54
C ARG A 220 -2.05 17.98 21.05
N VAL A 221 -1.02 18.56 20.44
CA VAL A 221 -1.07 18.90 19.02
C VAL A 221 -1.05 17.65 18.15
N ILE A 222 -0.23 16.64 18.48
CA ILE A 222 -0.20 15.37 17.77
C ILE A 222 -1.53 14.64 17.89
N TYR A 223 -2.08 14.53 19.10
CA TYR A 223 -3.37 13.90 19.34
C TYR A 223 -4.50 14.61 18.55
N THR A 224 -4.52 15.93 18.57
CA THR A 224 -5.53 16.74 17.87
C THR A 224 -5.44 16.58 16.37
N LEU A 225 -4.24 16.46 15.77
CA LEU A 225 -4.05 16.18 14.35
C LEU A 225 -4.73 14.90 13.88
N TYR A 226 -4.82 13.90 14.76
CA TYR A 226 -5.41 12.60 14.44
C TYR A 226 -6.85 12.42 14.91
N THR A 227 -7.40 13.38 15.67
CA THR A 227 -8.74 13.23 16.27
C THR A 227 -9.71 14.34 15.94
N ASP A 228 -9.23 15.48 15.46
CA ASP A 228 -10.07 16.63 15.14
C ASP A 228 -10.45 16.71 13.65
N ILE A 229 -9.71 16.00 12.86
CA ILE A 229 -9.94 15.77 11.42
C ILE A 229 -9.78 14.27 11.12
N PRO A 230 -10.31 13.77 9.98
CA PRO A 230 -10.13 12.36 9.61
C PRO A 230 -8.66 11.95 9.63
N PRO A 231 -8.29 10.84 10.30
CA PRO A 231 -6.89 10.45 10.47
C PRO A 231 -6.21 10.17 9.12
N ARG A 232 -5.09 10.84 8.87
CA ARG A 232 -4.26 10.65 7.68
C ARG A 232 -3.03 9.79 7.97
N HIS A 233 -2.21 9.53 6.94
CA HIS A 233 -1.00 8.75 7.10
C HIS A 233 0.06 9.45 7.95
N ALA A 234 0.95 8.66 8.57
CA ALA A 234 2.03 9.15 9.42
C ALA A 234 2.92 10.17 8.71
N LEU A 235 3.28 9.89 7.45
CA LEU A 235 4.13 10.77 6.63
C LEU A 235 3.52 12.14 6.38
N ASP A 236 2.19 12.26 6.38
CA ASP A 236 1.51 13.51 6.10
C ASP A 236 1.83 14.59 7.15
N TYR A 237 2.15 14.17 8.38
CA TYR A 237 2.38 15.07 9.51
C TYR A 237 3.79 15.03 10.08
N SER A 238 4.56 13.96 9.89
CA SER A 238 5.88 13.78 10.50
C SER A 238 6.92 14.80 10.01
N GLU A 239 6.72 15.37 8.83
CA GLU A 239 7.65 16.31 8.20
C GLU A 239 7.01 17.67 7.88
N LEU A 240 6.15 18.15 8.79
CA LEU A 240 5.55 19.48 8.69
C LEU A 240 6.59 20.56 9.03
N LYS A 241 6.67 21.58 8.18
CA LYS A 241 7.41 22.84 8.43
C LYS A 241 6.45 23.99 8.67
N VAL A 242 6.85 24.94 9.48
CA VAL A 242 6.14 26.20 9.65
C VAL A 242 6.51 27.13 8.51
N LEU A 243 5.52 27.75 7.86
CA LEU A 243 5.72 28.78 6.83
C LEU A 243 4.89 30.01 7.19
N ARG A 244 5.58 31.15 7.35
CA ARG A 244 4.93 32.44 7.66
C ARG A 244 4.84 33.29 6.39
N GLY A 245 3.63 33.67 5.99
CA GLY A 245 3.43 34.53 4.81
C GLY A 245 2.21 34.17 3.99
N ASP A 246 2.30 34.43 2.69
CA ASP A 246 1.20 34.23 1.76
C ASP A 246 1.25 32.90 1.02
N ALA A 247 0.09 32.46 0.56
CA ALA A 247 -0.06 31.21 -0.19
C ALA A 247 0.71 31.21 -1.53
N SER A 248 1.06 32.39 -2.08
CA SER A 248 1.88 32.53 -3.27
C SER A 248 3.32 31.99 -3.10
N GLN A 249 3.83 31.95 -1.89
CA GLN A 249 5.16 31.39 -1.59
C GLN A 249 5.18 29.87 -1.71
N LEU A 250 4.03 29.20 -1.62
CA LEU A 250 3.94 27.73 -1.64
C LEU A 250 4.45 27.11 -2.94
N ASP A 251 4.34 27.80 -4.07
CA ASP A 251 4.75 27.26 -5.37
C ASP A 251 6.28 27.15 -5.49
N SER A 252 7.04 28.00 -4.74
CA SER A 252 8.50 28.01 -4.68
C SER A 252 9.07 27.13 -3.56
N MET A 253 8.24 26.53 -2.72
CA MET A 253 8.67 25.71 -1.59
C MET A 253 9.22 24.35 -2.01
N ASP A 254 10.10 23.79 -1.18
CA ASP A 254 10.59 22.41 -1.34
C ASP A 254 9.45 21.40 -1.15
N LYS A 255 9.03 20.78 -2.25
CA LYS A 255 7.93 19.81 -2.28
C LYS A 255 8.23 18.48 -1.57
N ASN A 256 9.43 18.31 -1.05
CA ASN A 256 9.77 17.17 -0.16
C ASN A 256 9.22 17.34 1.26
N PHE A 257 8.67 18.51 1.60
CA PHE A 257 8.07 18.79 2.91
C PHE A 257 6.59 19.13 2.77
N ASN A 258 5.89 19.02 3.88
CA ASN A 258 4.55 19.53 4.08
C ASN A 258 4.62 20.80 4.93
N TYR A 259 3.62 21.66 4.87
CA TYR A 259 3.68 22.98 5.50
C TYR A 259 2.44 23.32 6.32
N VAL A 260 2.67 23.93 7.47
CA VAL A 260 1.65 24.68 8.22
C VAL A 260 1.81 26.14 7.83
N LEU A 261 0.85 26.66 7.08
CA LEU A 261 0.86 28.06 6.64
C LEU A 261 0.26 28.97 7.71
N LEU A 262 1.03 29.96 8.15
CA LEU A 262 0.61 30.99 9.09
C LEU A 262 0.48 32.34 8.37
N SER A 263 -0.41 33.21 8.86
CA SER A 263 -0.38 34.62 8.51
C SER A 263 0.84 35.31 9.07
N SER A 264 1.15 36.52 8.59
CA SER A 264 2.19 37.38 9.17
C SER A 264 1.97 37.66 10.67
N GLY A 265 0.72 37.68 11.13
CA GLY A 265 0.36 37.79 12.54
C GLY A 265 0.41 36.50 13.34
N GLY A 266 0.84 35.37 12.76
CA GLY A 266 1.02 34.09 13.44
C GLY A 266 -0.24 33.20 13.53
N ALA A 267 -1.36 33.60 12.93
CA ALA A 267 -2.56 32.76 12.90
C ALA A 267 -2.42 31.65 11.86
N VAL A 268 -2.75 30.41 12.26
CA VAL A 268 -2.73 29.24 11.36
C VAL A 268 -3.85 29.34 10.34
N LYS A 269 -3.47 29.36 9.07
CA LYS A 269 -4.40 29.39 7.93
C LYS A 269 -4.82 27.98 7.51
N LYS A 270 -3.84 27.12 7.18
CA LYS A 270 -4.06 25.76 6.69
C LYS A 270 -2.81 24.89 6.79
N ILE A 271 -2.98 23.58 6.64
CA ILE A 271 -1.90 22.63 6.37
C ILE A 271 -1.94 22.33 4.86
N VAL A 272 -0.77 22.36 4.23
CA VAL A 272 -0.57 22.08 2.81
C VAL A 272 0.34 20.87 2.67
N LEU A 273 -0.12 19.85 1.98
CA LEU A 273 0.62 18.63 1.72
C LEU A 273 1.13 18.62 0.28
N PHE A 274 2.42 18.46 0.13
CA PHE A 274 3.11 18.19 -1.14
C PHE A 274 3.69 16.78 -1.15
N ASN A 275 4.21 16.32 0.00
CA ASN A 275 4.80 15.01 0.18
C ASN A 275 3.86 14.15 1.05
N TYR A 276 2.99 13.44 0.40
CA TYR A 276 2.06 12.50 1.01
C TYR A 276 1.84 11.32 0.06
N LYS A 277 1.21 10.27 0.56
CA LYS A 277 0.94 9.08 -0.21
C LYS A 277 0.04 9.35 -1.42
N GLY A 278 0.58 9.14 -2.63
CA GLY A 278 -0.12 9.39 -3.89
C GLY A 278 -0.03 10.84 -4.38
N SER A 279 0.82 11.68 -3.79
CA SER A 279 1.04 13.07 -4.20
C SER A 279 1.54 13.20 -5.64
N ASP A 280 2.31 12.22 -6.13
CA ASP A 280 2.76 12.11 -7.52
C ASP A 280 1.62 12.08 -8.54
N LYS A 281 0.45 11.55 -8.14
CA LYS A 281 -0.76 11.48 -8.99
C LYS A 281 -1.78 12.58 -8.70
N LYS A 282 -1.90 12.98 -7.43
CA LYS A 282 -2.94 13.91 -6.96
C LYS A 282 -2.46 15.35 -6.83
N GLY A 283 -1.13 15.57 -6.82
CA GLY A 283 -0.54 16.88 -6.63
C GLY A 283 -0.71 17.40 -5.20
N ARG A 284 -0.74 18.71 -5.04
CA ARG A 284 -0.92 19.40 -3.76
C ARG A 284 -2.29 19.11 -3.15
N TYR A 285 -2.33 18.94 -1.82
CA TYR A 285 -3.56 18.79 -1.06
C TYR A 285 -3.61 19.77 0.12
N ASP A 286 -4.69 20.53 0.24
CA ASP A 286 -4.92 21.49 1.33
C ASP A 286 -5.88 20.85 2.36
N ILE A 287 -5.42 20.66 3.59
CA ILE A 287 -6.25 20.05 4.65
C ILE A 287 -7.28 21.05 5.16
N LYS A 288 -8.54 20.64 5.20
CA LYS A 288 -9.63 21.37 5.87
C LYS A 288 -9.44 21.27 7.38
N MET A 289 -9.07 22.37 8.03
CA MET A 289 -8.81 22.40 9.47
C MET A 289 -10.00 22.96 10.23
N THR A 290 -10.27 22.37 11.38
CA THR A 290 -11.22 22.93 12.36
C THR A 290 -10.63 24.13 13.08
N THR A 291 -11.48 24.94 13.67
CA THR A 291 -11.03 26.06 14.53
C THR A 291 -10.22 25.56 15.74
N GLN A 292 -10.60 24.42 16.29
CA GLN A 292 -9.90 23.83 17.43
C GLN A 292 -8.47 23.42 17.07
N LEU A 293 -8.29 22.71 15.94
CA LEU A 293 -6.97 22.30 15.48
C LEU A 293 -6.07 23.51 15.21
N LYS A 294 -6.60 24.56 14.55
CA LYS A 294 -5.85 25.79 14.32
C LYS A 294 -5.34 26.41 15.64
N LYS A 295 -6.23 26.62 16.61
CA LYS A 295 -5.87 27.18 17.93
C LYS A 295 -4.83 26.31 18.66
N THR A 296 -4.99 25.00 18.61
CA THR A 296 -4.03 24.09 19.24
C THR A 296 -2.64 24.21 18.62
N MET A 297 -2.56 24.30 17.28
CA MET A 297 -1.29 24.49 16.57
C MET A 297 -0.69 25.87 16.83
N GLU A 298 -1.49 26.93 16.83
CA GLU A 298 -1.04 28.29 17.15
C GLU A 298 -0.42 28.35 18.54
N SER A 299 -1.10 27.78 19.54
CA SER A 299 -0.59 27.70 20.91
C SER A 299 0.73 26.93 20.99
N TYR A 300 0.82 25.78 20.30
CA TYR A 300 2.01 24.96 20.27
C TYR A 300 3.20 25.67 19.60
N ILE A 301 2.99 26.27 18.42
CA ILE A 301 4.02 27.00 17.67
C ILE A 301 4.55 28.17 18.52
N LYS A 302 3.67 28.90 19.19
CA LYS A 302 4.04 30.00 20.07
C LYS A 302 4.80 29.53 21.31
N GLU A 303 4.32 28.47 21.97
CA GLU A 303 4.94 27.94 23.21
C GLU A 303 6.33 27.34 22.97
N LYS A 304 6.53 26.72 21.81
CA LYS A 304 7.81 26.12 21.41
C LYS A 304 8.72 27.08 20.65
N ASP A 305 8.28 28.33 20.45
CA ASP A 305 8.99 29.38 19.70
C ASP A 305 9.51 28.90 18.34
N ILE A 306 8.60 28.23 17.57
CA ILE A 306 8.97 27.66 16.28
C ILE A 306 9.01 28.76 15.24
N GLY A 307 10.19 28.95 14.62
CA GLY A 307 10.47 29.96 13.61
C GLY A 307 9.94 29.59 12.21
N ASP A 308 10.06 30.55 11.29
CA ASP A 308 9.76 30.34 9.88
C ASP A 308 10.74 29.35 9.24
N GLY A 309 10.25 28.43 8.43
CA GLY A 309 11.05 27.37 7.79
C GLY A 309 11.45 26.22 8.71
N GLU A 310 11.21 26.31 10.02
CA GLU A 310 11.55 25.26 10.97
C GLU A 310 10.55 24.11 10.95
N MET A 311 11.01 22.95 11.41
CA MET A 311 10.16 21.76 11.58
C MET A 311 9.17 21.99 12.72
N LEU A 312 7.90 21.66 12.48
CA LEU A 312 6.86 21.72 13.53
C LEU A 312 7.19 20.79 14.71
N PHE A 313 7.76 19.62 14.41
CA PHE A 313 8.14 18.63 15.40
C PHE A 313 9.65 18.38 15.41
N ASP A 314 10.26 18.39 16.59
CA ASP A 314 11.69 18.11 16.76
C ASP A 314 11.98 16.61 16.52
N LYS A 315 12.60 16.28 15.42
CA LYS A 315 12.96 14.91 15.05
C LYS A 315 13.87 14.20 16.05
N LYS A 316 14.64 14.96 16.86
CA LYS A 316 15.48 14.37 17.90
C LYS A 316 14.68 13.86 19.09
N LYS A 317 13.47 14.39 19.30
CA LYS A 317 12.57 14.00 20.37
C LYS A 317 11.53 12.96 19.94
N ILE A 318 11.34 12.78 18.62
CA ILE A 318 10.38 11.84 18.06
C ILE A 318 11.14 10.62 17.53
N ARG A 319 11.18 9.55 18.35
CA ARG A 319 11.76 8.26 17.99
C ARG A 319 10.84 7.47 17.07
N GLY A 320 10.75 7.86 15.81
CA GLY A 320 9.81 7.26 14.87
C GLY A 320 8.34 7.67 15.15
N TRP A 321 7.65 8.12 14.10
CA TRP A 321 6.31 8.69 14.24
C TRP A 321 5.27 7.70 14.75
N THR A 322 5.30 6.47 14.25
CA THR A 322 4.38 5.40 14.64
C THR A 322 4.52 5.07 16.12
N LYS A 323 5.73 4.94 16.64
CA LYS A 323 5.99 4.66 18.05
C LYS A 323 5.53 5.82 18.93
N THR A 324 5.82 7.05 18.54
CA THR A 324 5.35 8.25 19.24
C THR A 324 3.83 8.28 19.36
N LEU A 325 3.10 7.97 18.27
CA LEU A 325 1.65 7.87 18.30
C LEU A 325 1.18 6.79 19.27
N GLN A 326 1.75 5.59 19.18
CA GLN A 326 1.40 4.48 20.07
C GLN A 326 1.60 4.86 21.54
N ASP A 327 2.70 5.54 21.87
CA ASP A 327 3.01 5.94 23.25
C ASP A 327 2.04 7.05 23.75
N ILE A 328 1.72 8.02 22.89
CA ILE A 328 0.75 9.07 23.21
C ILE A 328 -0.63 8.46 23.45
N PHE A 329 -1.14 7.68 22.50
CA PHE A 329 -2.47 7.09 22.65
C PHE A 329 -2.53 6.11 23.83
N LYS A 330 -1.49 5.29 24.05
CA LYS A 330 -1.41 4.41 25.23
C LYS A 330 -1.50 5.20 26.54
N ARG A 331 -0.85 6.37 26.63
CA ARG A 331 -0.85 7.20 27.82
C ARG A 331 -2.25 7.70 28.18
N TYR A 332 -3.06 8.04 27.21
CA TYR A 332 -4.35 8.69 27.43
C TYR A 332 -5.57 7.77 27.24
N THR A 333 -5.44 6.68 26.49
CA THR A 333 -6.52 5.71 26.26
C THR A 333 -6.24 4.34 26.87
N GLY A 334 -5.05 4.13 27.41
CA GLY A 334 -4.63 2.83 27.93
C GLY A 334 -4.17 1.83 26.88
N LYS A 335 -4.38 2.10 25.57
CA LYS A 335 -4.05 1.18 24.46
C LYS A 335 -3.14 1.82 23.42
N PRO A 336 -2.12 1.09 22.90
CA PRO A 336 -1.16 1.64 21.94
C PRO A 336 -1.77 1.67 20.52
N MET A 337 -2.42 2.76 20.18
CA MET A 337 -3.03 2.92 18.87
C MET A 337 -2.05 3.54 17.87
N ALA A 338 -1.79 2.83 16.77
CA ALA A 338 -1.11 3.38 15.61
C ALA A 338 -2.12 4.01 14.63
N VAL A 339 -1.62 4.67 13.58
CA VAL A 339 -2.46 5.35 12.57
C VAL A 339 -3.58 4.47 12.02
N ASN A 340 -3.27 3.21 11.68
CA ASN A 340 -4.28 2.31 11.10
C ASN A 340 -5.39 1.96 12.10
N ALA A 341 -5.09 1.80 13.39
CA ALA A 341 -6.10 1.59 14.43
C ALA A 341 -7.02 2.81 14.57
N LEU A 342 -6.44 4.03 14.55
CA LEU A 342 -7.20 5.28 14.56
C LEU A 342 -8.10 5.41 13.34
N ARG A 343 -7.59 5.09 12.16
CA ARG A 343 -8.36 5.13 10.90
C ARG A 343 -9.53 4.15 10.92
N LYS A 344 -9.32 2.97 11.49
CA LYS A 344 -10.38 1.95 11.64
C LYS A 344 -11.44 2.38 12.65
N SER A 345 -11.04 2.84 13.82
CA SER A 345 -11.99 3.35 14.82
C SER A 345 -12.79 4.54 14.29
N TYR A 346 -12.13 5.49 13.59
CA TYR A 346 -12.80 6.60 12.93
C TYR A 346 -13.82 6.14 11.87
N ALA A 347 -13.38 5.31 10.92
CA ALA A 347 -14.24 4.82 9.85
C ALA A 347 -15.44 4.04 10.40
N THR A 348 -15.22 3.18 11.39
CA THR A 348 -16.28 2.41 12.03
C THR A 348 -17.31 3.32 12.70
N HIS A 349 -16.86 4.36 13.40
CA HIS A 349 -17.76 5.31 14.06
C HIS A 349 -18.60 6.12 13.06
N PHE A 350 -18.00 6.61 11.98
CA PHE A 350 -18.69 7.53 11.06
C PHE A 350 -19.45 6.83 9.94
N ILE A 351 -19.09 5.60 9.56
CA ILE A 351 -19.73 4.86 8.46
C ILE A 351 -20.72 3.81 8.99
N GLY A 352 -20.44 3.24 10.18
CA GLY A 352 -21.14 2.06 10.68
C GLY A 352 -22.61 2.25 11.06
N PRO A 353 -22.99 3.26 11.87
CA PRO A 353 -24.34 3.29 12.47
C PRO A 353 -25.41 3.96 11.61
N SER A 354 -25.09 4.64 10.54
CA SER A 354 -26.02 5.53 9.85
C SER A 354 -26.13 5.21 8.37
N LYS A 355 -27.24 5.61 7.76
CA LYS A 355 -27.39 5.72 6.31
C LYS A 355 -26.48 6.85 5.79
N VAL A 356 -25.16 6.62 5.83
CA VAL A 356 -24.17 7.55 5.30
C VAL A 356 -24.30 7.57 3.79
N SER A 357 -24.45 8.76 3.22
CA SER A 357 -24.55 8.91 1.77
C SER A 357 -23.23 8.52 1.08
N GLN A 358 -23.28 8.17 -0.20
CA GLN A 358 -22.05 7.90 -0.96
C GLN A 358 -21.15 9.14 -0.98
N ALA A 359 -21.72 10.34 -1.06
CA ALA A 359 -20.99 11.60 -1.04
C ALA A 359 -20.19 11.78 0.27
N ASP A 360 -20.79 11.45 1.42
CA ASP A 360 -20.09 11.54 2.70
C ASP A 360 -18.94 10.52 2.78
N VAL A 361 -19.15 9.30 2.27
CA VAL A 361 -18.10 8.28 2.21
C VAL A 361 -16.94 8.74 1.30
N ASP A 362 -17.25 9.34 0.17
CA ASP A 362 -16.24 9.87 -0.77
C ASP A 362 -15.46 11.02 -0.13
N GLU A 363 -16.14 11.95 0.58
CA GLU A 363 -15.48 13.05 1.29
C GLU A 363 -14.58 12.54 2.42
N ILE A 364 -15.05 11.61 3.25
CA ILE A 364 -14.25 10.99 4.32
C ILE A 364 -13.03 10.29 3.73
N ALA A 365 -13.22 9.51 2.66
CA ALA A 365 -12.13 8.80 2.00
C ALA A 365 -11.07 9.77 1.46
N GLU A 366 -11.49 10.87 0.83
CA GLU A 366 -10.60 11.93 0.33
C GLU A 366 -9.82 12.56 1.49
N GLN A 367 -10.51 12.98 2.55
CA GLN A 367 -9.88 13.58 3.72
C GLN A 367 -8.90 12.63 4.41
N MET A 368 -9.20 11.35 4.49
CA MET A 368 -8.29 10.32 5.01
C MET A 368 -7.15 9.97 4.05
N GLY A 369 -7.18 10.42 2.79
CA GLY A 369 -6.19 10.06 1.77
C GLY A 369 -6.30 8.59 1.34
N THR A 370 -7.51 8.02 1.26
CA THR A 370 -7.78 6.64 0.84
C THR A 370 -8.82 6.60 -0.29
N SER A 371 -9.24 5.41 -0.72
CA SER A 371 -10.38 5.27 -1.63
C SER A 371 -11.64 4.90 -0.86
N PRO A 372 -12.84 5.20 -1.40
CA PRO A 372 -14.11 4.79 -0.80
C PRO A 372 -14.21 3.27 -0.59
N ASP A 373 -13.72 2.48 -1.54
CA ASP A 373 -13.73 1.02 -1.44
C ASP A 373 -12.88 0.53 -0.26
N LEU A 374 -11.69 1.10 -0.08
CA LEU A 374 -10.82 0.75 1.04
C LEU A 374 -11.38 1.22 2.37
N LEU A 375 -12.03 2.38 2.38
CA LEU A 375 -12.70 2.86 3.56
C LEU A 375 -13.75 1.85 4.06
N ARG A 376 -14.51 1.25 3.13
CA ARG A 376 -15.55 0.25 3.45
C ARG A 376 -15.02 -1.14 3.72
N THR A 377 -13.97 -1.58 3.03
CA THR A 377 -13.51 -2.98 3.10
C THR A 377 -12.40 -3.19 4.12
N VAL A 378 -11.55 -2.20 4.34
CA VAL A 378 -10.36 -2.34 5.20
C VAL A 378 -10.54 -1.60 6.53
N TYR A 379 -11.05 -0.37 6.47
CA TYR A 379 -11.10 0.48 7.65
C TYR A 379 -12.40 0.32 8.47
N TYR A 380 -13.52 0.15 7.82
CA TYR A 380 -14.78 -0.15 8.52
C TYR A 380 -14.72 -1.53 9.17
N LYS A 381 -15.15 -1.65 10.43
CA LYS A 381 -15.19 -2.89 11.20
C LYS A 381 -16.57 -3.10 11.83
N VAL A 382 -17.04 -4.36 11.83
CA VAL A 382 -18.24 -4.79 12.52
C VAL A 382 -17.87 -5.60 13.76
N GLY A 383 -18.65 -5.52 14.81
CA GLY A 383 -18.49 -6.28 16.06
C GLY A 383 -17.82 -5.53 17.16
#